data_d757ee1147da511cdfedc3de86d0a691
#
_entry.id   d757ee1147da511cdfedc3de86d0a691
#
_cell.length_a   1.000
_cell.length_b   1.000
_cell.length_c   1.000
_cell.angle_alpha   90.00
_cell.angle_beta   90.00
_cell.angle_gamma   90.00
#
_symmetry.space_group_name_H-M   'P 1'
#
loop_
_entity.id
_entity.type
_entity.pdbx_description
1 polymer ?
#
loop_
_entity_poly.entity_id
_entity_poly.type
_entity_poly.pdbx_seq_one_letter_code
_entity_poly.pdbx_strand_id
1 'polypeptide(L)'
;MAKNENTKLPNRHTQYLAKSGYGKTQTLRRRSGIPERGARVVLWDNNNDHEAHRFKKLSDFFRALAAADKSGRGFRIAYNGEAAPHIFEKWCEGVWSILDGRKLTYCLVEEYSDCCRGPGLLDFGKERYHRRLWTQGRKYGAVLQITSQRPQLISKDSLGNAGVIWAGRMDTSAAERIGKEIDVPWREIMACNVGEFFHKTEKDVQKIKVFEPI
;
A
#
# COMPACT_ATOMS: atom_id res chain seq x y z
N MET A 1 9.03 16.39 9.80
CA MET A 1 7.65 16.68 9.31
C MET A 1 7.67 16.77 7.81
N ALA A 2 6.61 16.30 7.12
CA ALA A 2 6.48 16.40 5.66
C ALA A 2 6.70 17.84 5.16
N LYS A 3 7.38 17.98 4.00
CA LYS A 3 7.86 19.28 3.48
C LYS A 3 7.39 19.47 2.04
N ASN A 4 7.41 20.72 1.58
CA ASN A 4 7.22 21.09 0.18
C ASN A 4 5.93 20.49 -0.43
N GLU A 5 4.78 20.95 0.05
CA GLU A 5 3.48 20.52 -0.50
C GLU A 5 3.41 20.77 -2.02
N ASN A 6 2.97 19.73 -2.76
CA ASN A 6 2.78 19.78 -4.21
C ASN A 6 1.43 19.18 -4.59
N THR A 7 0.44 20.03 -4.78
CA THR A 7 -0.93 19.63 -5.10
C THR A 7 -1.10 19.04 -6.50
N LYS A 8 -0.11 19.23 -7.41
CA LYS A 8 -0.13 18.76 -8.80
C LYS A 8 0.25 17.29 -8.93
N LEU A 9 0.78 16.66 -7.87
CA LEU A 9 1.13 15.24 -7.93
C LEU A 9 -0.13 14.38 -8.15
N PRO A 10 -0.12 13.43 -9.11
CA PRO A 10 -1.25 12.54 -9.35
C PRO A 10 -1.43 11.55 -8.19
N ASN A 11 -2.65 11.07 -8.00
CA ASN A 11 -2.92 9.98 -7.06
C ASN A 11 -2.43 8.66 -7.64
N ARG A 12 -1.38 8.08 -7.02
CA ARG A 12 -0.78 6.79 -7.38
C ARG A 12 -0.92 5.76 -6.26
N HIS A 13 -1.78 6.04 -5.27
CA HIS A 13 -2.05 5.06 -4.22
C HIS A 13 -2.72 3.84 -4.82
N THR A 14 -2.13 2.67 -4.64
CA THR A 14 -2.57 1.42 -5.29
C THR A 14 -2.82 0.33 -4.27
N GLN A 15 -3.89 -0.42 -4.46
CA GLN A 15 -4.23 -1.60 -3.68
C GLN A 15 -4.22 -2.86 -4.54
N TYR A 16 -3.60 -3.93 -4.04
CA TYR A 16 -3.54 -5.25 -4.66
C TYR A 16 -4.28 -6.25 -3.76
N LEU A 17 -5.50 -6.58 -4.13
CA LEU A 17 -6.46 -7.30 -3.31
C LEU A 17 -6.77 -8.66 -3.93
N ALA A 18 -6.42 -9.73 -3.28
CA ALA A 18 -6.79 -11.09 -3.66
C ALA A 18 -6.48 -12.05 -2.50
N LYS A 19 -7.08 -13.24 -2.49
CA LYS A 19 -6.72 -14.27 -1.53
C LYS A 19 -5.28 -14.79 -1.75
N SER A 20 -4.76 -15.56 -0.79
CA SER A 20 -3.42 -16.16 -0.88
C SER A 20 -3.28 -17.01 -2.14
N GLY A 21 -2.09 -16.99 -2.74
CA GLY A 21 -1.77 -17.77 -3.95
C GLY A 21 -2.27 -17.17 -5.27
N TYR A 22 -3.09 -16.11 -5.26
CA TYR A 22 -3.63 -15.50 -6.50
C TYR A 22 -2.77 -14.39 -7.09
N GLY A 23 -1.55 -14.16 -6.53
CA GLY A 23 -0.52 -13.36 -7.18
C GLY A 23 -0.50 -11.88 -6.83
N LYS A 24 -1.01 -11.45 -5.66
CA LYS A 24 -0.94 -10.04 -5.20
C LYS A 24 0.47 -9.46 -5.30
N THR A 25 1.43 -10.10 -4.62
CA THR A 25 2.83 -9.65 -4.58
C THR A 25 3.48 -9.68 -5.96
N GLN A 26 3.14 -10.66 -6.82
CA GLN A 26 3.60 -10.69 -8.21
C GLN A 26 3.03 -9.53 -9.02
N THR A 27 1.74 -9.21 -8.84
CA THR A 27 1.11 -8.06 -9.50
C THR A 27 1.73 -6.75 -9.03
N LEU A 28 1.95 -6.59 -7.73
CA LEU A 28 2.66 -5.44 -7.18
C LEU A 28 4.05 -5.29 -7.81
N ARG A 29 4.86 -6.36 -7.83
CA ARG A 29 6.22 -6.32 -8.41
C ARG A 29 6.21 -5.89 -9.88
N ARG A 30 5.23 -6.35 -10.66
CA ARG A 30 5.14 -6.07 -12.11
C ARG A 30 4.46 -4.75 -12.46
N ARG A 31 3.59 -4.24 -11.58
CA ARG A 31 2.68 -3.11 -11.90
C ARG A 31 2.81 -1.91 -10.98
N SER A 32 3.66 -1.95 -9.95
CA SER A 32 3.85 -0.82 -9.03
C SER A 32 4.45 0.43 -9.66
N GLY A 33 5.18 0.28 -10.75
CA GLY A 33 5.90 1.38 -11.38
C GLY A 33 7.05 1.94 -10.52
N ILE A 34 7.52 1.18 -9.53
CA ILE A 34 8.66 1.58 -8.68
C ILE A 34 9.94 1.38 -9.47
N PRO A 35 10.76 2.41 -9.65
CA PRO A 35 12.06 2.27 -10.31
C PRO A 35 12.95 1.25 -9.57
N GLU A 36 13.64 0.41 -10.31
CA GLU A 36 14.57 -0.59 -9.73
C GLU A 36 15.73 0.09 -8.98
N ARG A 37 16.25 1.20 -9.52
CA ARG A 37 17.36 1.96 -8.95
C ARG A 37 16.96 3.38 -8.61
N GLY A 38 17.55 3.93 -7.57
CA GLY A 38 17.37 5.31 -7.16
C GLY A 38 16.03 5.64 -6.48
N ALA A 39 15.10 4.69 -6.39
CA ALA A 39 13.83 4.89 -5.71
C ALA A 39 13.99 4.96 -4.18
N ARG A 40 13.18 5.80 -3.55
CA ARG A 40 13.01 5.87 -2.10
C ARG A 40 11.86 4.93 -1.73
N VAL A 41 12.17 3.78 -1.14
CA VAL A 41 11.19 2.75 -0.81
C VAL A 41 11.22 2.45 0.68
N VAL A 42 10.10 2.60 1.34
CA VAL A 42 9.88 2.26 2.74
C VAL A 42 8.88 1.12 2.81
N LEU A 43 9.23 0.04 3.52
CA LEU A 43 8.42 -1.17 3.53
C LEU A 43 7.96 -1.52 4.94
N TRP A 44 6.71 -1.97 5.01
CA TRP A 44 6.17 -2.78 6.08
C TRP A 44 6.06 -4.20 5.54
N ASP A 45 7.04 -5.05 5.86
CA ASP A 45 7.27 -6.34 5.18
C ASP A 45 7.60 -7.44 6.20
N ASN A 46 6.59 -7.85 6.94
CA ASN A 46 6.72 -8.85 8.00
C ASN A 46 7.06 -10.25 7.46
N ASN A 47 6.70 -10.53 6.20
CA ASN A 47 6.94 -11.81 5.54
C ASN A 47 8.28 -11.89 4.79
N ASN A 48 9.01 -10.79 4.69
CA ASN A 48 10.26 -10.66 3.93
C ASN A 48 10.09 -10.92 2.41
N ASP A 49 8.97 -10.47 1.86
CA ASP A 49 8.63 -10.67 0.45
C ASP A 49 9.45 -9.80 -0.52
N HIS A 50 10.12 -8.76 -0.03
CA HIS A 50 10.84 -7.79 -0.86
C HIS A 50 12.32 -7.66 -0.46
N GLU A 51 13.17 -7.31 -1.42
CA GLU A 51 14.57 -6.97 -1.13
C GLU A 51 14.68 -5.60 -0.46
N ALA A 52 15.22 -5.55 0.76
CA ALA A 52 15.43 -4.34 1.53
C ALA A 52 16.40 -4.56 2.71
N HIS A 53 16.95 -3.48 3.27
CA HIS A 53 17.58 -3.51 4.59
C HIS A 53 16.51 -3.57 5.66
N ARG A 54 16.51 -4.63 6.48
CA ARG A 54 15.45 -4.97 7.43
C ARG A 54 15.79 -4.64 8.86
N PHE A 55 14.78 -4.16 9.59
CA PHE A 55 14.88 -3.82 11.01
C PHE A 55 13.69 -4.35 11.79
N LYS A 56 13.95 -5.12 12.85
CA LYS A 56 12.92 -5.63 13.77
C LYS A 56 12.50 -4.61 14.83
N LYS A 57 13.38 -3.67 15.20
CA LYS A 57 13.11 -2.62 16.18
C LYS A 57 12.79 -1.31 15.48
N LEU A 58 11.70 -0.65 15.87
CA LEU A 58 11.32 0.66 15.32
C LEU A 58 12.40 1.72 15.50
N SER A 59 13.13 1.71 16.64
CA SER A 59 14.21 2.65 16.89
C SER A 59 15.32 2.58 15.85
N ASP A 60 15.70 1.36 15.46
CA ASP A 60 16.74 1.12 14.46
C ASP A 60 16.24 1.44 13.06
N PHE A 61 14.99 1.07 12.77
CA PHE A 61 14.31 1.46 11.54
C PHE A 61 14.26 2.99 11.37
N PHE A 62 13.86 3.75 12.38
CA PHE A 62 13.80 5.21 12.30
C PHE A 62 15.18 5.84 12.13
N ARG A 63 16.20 5.33 12.81
CA ARG A 63 17.57 5.80 12.66
C ARG A 63 18.08 5.59 11.24
N ALA A 64 17.85 4.39 10.67
CA ALA A 64 18.22 4.07 9.30
C ALA A 64 17.45 4.92 8.28
N LEU A 65 16.15 5.11 8.48
CA LEU A 65 15.30 5.91 7.63
C LEU A 65 15.74 7.38 7.58
N ALA A 66 16.02 7.96 8.74
CA ALA A 66 16.52 9.33 8.85
C ALA A 66 17.90 9.51 8.18
N ALA A 67 18.81 8.55 8.36
CA ALA A 67 20.14 8.57 7.72
C ALA A 67 20.01 8.45 6.19
N ALA A 68 19.13 7.57 5.71
CA ALA A 68 18.88 7.39 4.28
C ALA A 68 18.26 8.63 3.65
N ASP A 69 17.27 9.26 4.29
CA ASP A 69 16.67 10.51 3.82
C ASP A 69 17.70 11.64 3.72
N LYS A 70 18.56 11.78 4.74
CA LYS A 70 19.62 12.78 4.77
C LYS A 70 20.69 12.55 3.68
N SER A 71 20.91 11.32 3.26
CA SER A 71 21.88 10.99 2.20
C SER A 71 21.47 11.54 0.82
N GLY A 72 20.20 11.83 0.61
CA GLY A 72 19.66 12.26 -0.68
C GLY A 72 19.61 11.17 -1.75
N ARG A 73 20.10 9.96 -1.47
CA ARG A 73 20.12 8.79 -2.39
C ARG A 73 18.84 7.99 -2.32
N GLY A 74 18.62 7.10 -3.30
CA GLY A 74 17.60 6.08 -3.23
C GLY A 74 17.90 5.06 -2.12
N PHE A 75 16.87 4.44 -1.58
CA PHE A 75 16.99 3.43 -0.52
C PHE A 75 15.81 2.45 -0.54
N ARG A 76 16.03 1.26 0.04
CA ARG A 76 14.99 0.28 0.34
C ARG A 76 15.16 -0.16 1.79
N ILE A 77 14.25 0.29 2.67
CA ILE A 77 14.31 0.09 4.12
C ILE A 77 13.00 -0.51 4.58
N ALA A 78 13.06 -1.67 5.23
CA ALA A 78 11.91 -2.41 5.70
C ALA A 78 11.86 -2.49 7.24
N TYR A 79 10.66 -2.36 7.78
CA TYR A 79 10.33 -2.83 9.10
C TYR A 79 9.69 -4.22 8.98
N ASN A 80 10.22 -5.19 9.72
CA ASN A 80 9.74 -6.57 9.78
C ASN A 80 9.63 -7.10 11.22
N GLY A 81 9.30 -6.21 12.16
CA GLY A 81 9.04 -6.55 13.55
C GLY A 81 7.59 -6.93 13.82
N GLU A 82 7.09 -6.63 14.99
CA GLU A 82 5.72 -6.92 15.39
C GLU A 82 4.71 -6.19 14.49
N ALA A 83 3.68 -6.93 14.02
CA ALA A 83 2.57 -6.40 13.25
C ALA A 83 1.37 -6.10 14.15
N ALA A 84 1.15 -4.82 14.43
CA ALA A 84 -0.01 -4.36 15.19
C ALA A 84 -0.40 -2.92 14.76
N PRO A 85 -1.70 -2.54 14.81
CA PRO A 85 -2.14 -1.22 14.36
C PRO A 85 -1.45 -0.04 15.06
N HIS A 86 -1.13 -0.16 16.36
CA HIS A 86 -0.43 0.90 17.09
C HIS A 86 1.06 1.02 16.73
N ILE A 87 1.69 -0.08 16.32
CA ILE A 87 3.06 -0.10 15.80
C ILE A 87 3.06 0.49 14.39
N PHE A 88 2.06 0.12 13.57
CA PHE A 88 1.91 0.66 12.23
C PHE A 88 1.70 2.17 12.23
N GLU A 89 0.94 2.72 13.18
CA GLU A 89 0.79 4.18 13.35
C GLU A 89 2.15 4.87 13.58
N LYS A 90 3.03 4.29 14.40
CA LYS A 90 4.39 4.81 14.59
C LYS A 90 5.23 4.69 13.33
N TRP A 91 5.10 3.59 12.58
CA TRP A 91 5.74 3.46 11.27
C TRP A 91 5.26 4.56 10.31
N CYS A 92 3.96 4.81 10.24
CA CYS A 92 3.36 5.88 9.45
C CYS A 92 3.89 7.27 9.85
N GLU A 93 4.10 7.54 11.15
CA GLU A 93 4.73 8.76 11.65
C GLU A 93 6.16 8.92 11.13
N GLY A 94 6.95 7.85 11.20
CA GLY A 94 8.31 7.82 10.65
C GLY A 94 8.33 8.09 9.14
N VAL A 95 7.46 7.44 8.39
CA VAL A 95 7.31 7.70 6.95
C VAL A 95 6.92 9.16 6.69
N TRP A 96 5.91 9.67 7.41
CA TRP A 96 5.48 11.05 7.28
C TRP A 96 6.61 12.06 7.50
N SER A 97 7.52 11.76 8.41
CA SER A 97 8.63 12.66 8.77
C SER A 97 9.62 12.92 7.63
N ILE A 98 9.75 11.97 6.69
CA ILE A 98 10.70 12.04 5.56
C ILE A 98 10.04 12.41 4.23
N LEU A 99 8.72 12.63 4.21
CA LEU A 99 8.02 13.00 2.97
C LEU A 99 8.42 14.39 2.50
N ASP A 100 8.59 14.52 1.18
CA ASP A 100 8.90 15.79 0.51
C ASP A 100 8.21 15.79 -0.86
N GLY A 101 7.31 16.72 -1.09
CA GLY A 101 6.56 16.85 -2.35
C GLY A 101 7.41 17.07 -3.60
N ARG A 102 8.73 17.24 -3.46
CA ARG A 102 9.70 17.27 -4.57
C ARG A 102 10.23 15.88 -4.95
N LYS A 103 9.96 14.86 -4.11
CA LYS A 103 10.51 13.49 -4.27
C LYS A 103 9.43 12.46 -4.00
N LEU A 104 9.30 11.46 -4.84
CA LEU A 104 8.39 10.35 -4.55
C LEU A 104 9.02 9.41 -3.51
N THR A 105 8.21 8.99 -2.54
CA THR A 105 8.53 7.96 -1.57
C THR A 105 7.49 6.86 -1.68
N TYR A 106 7.91 5.68 -2.13
CA TYR A 106 7.04 4.51 -2.26
C TYR A 106 6.93 3.82 -0.92
N CYS A 107 5.72 3.63 -0.46
CA CYS A 107 5.39 3.00 0.82
C CYS A 107 4.71 1.67 0.53
N LEU A 108 5.45 0.56 0.62
CA LEU A 108 4.92 -0.77 0.42
C LEU A 108 4.45 -1.34 1.75
N VAL A 109 3.21 -1.83 1.79
CA VAL A 109 2.63 -2.43 2.99
C VAL A 109 2.05 -3.79 2.62
N GLU A 110 2.72 -4.86 3.05
CA GLU A 110 2.19 -6.22 2.92
C GLU A 110 1.18 -6.51 4.04
N GLU A 111 0.16 -7.31 3.69
CA GLU A 111 -0.95 -7.70 4.58
C GLU A 111 -1.57 -6.50 5.34
N TYR A 112 -1.92 -5.47 4.59
CA TYR A 112 -2.40 -4.20 5.12
C TYR A 112 -3.63 -4.31 6.04
N SER A 113 -4.47 -5.35 5.87
CA SER A 113 -5.58 -5.62 6.79
C SER A 113 -5.15 -5.73 8.26
N ASP A 114 -3.95 -6.24 8.51
CA ASP A 114 -3.43 -6.43 9.87
C ASP A 114 -2.95 -5.11 10.50
N CYS A 115 -2.81 -4.08 9.68
CA CYS A 115 -2.48 -2.72 10.10
C CYS A 115 -3.72 -1.90 10.48
N CYS A 116 -4.93 -2.36 10.11
CA CYS A 116 -6.18 -1.67 10.33
C CYS A 116 -6.86 -2.14 11.63
N ARG A 117 -7.50 -1.23 12.35
CA ARG A 117 -8.35 -1.57 13.51
C ARG A 117 -9.72 -2.10 13.11
N GLY A 118 -10.08 -1.97 11.83
CA GLY A 118 -11.35 -2.44 11.28
C GLY A 118 -11.76 -1.67 10.02
N PRO A 119 -12.94 -2.01 9.47
CA PRO A 119 -13.40 -1.50 8.17
C PRO A 119 -13.98 -0.07 8.22
N GLY A 120 -13.98 0.59 9.37
CA GLY A 120 -14.49 1.95 9.56
C GLY A 120 -13.55 3.03 9.00
N LEU A 121 -13.81 4.27 9.41
CA LEU A 121 -12.89 5.38 9.19
C LEU A 121 -11.69 5.24 10.12
N LEU A 122 -10.53 5.70 9.69
CA LEU A 122 -9.34 5.77 10.53
C LEU A 122 -9.54 6.80 11.64
N ASP A 123 -9.27 6.40 12.88
CA ASP A 123 -9.43 7.25 14.06
C ASP A 123 -8.43 8.40 14.06
N PHE A 124 -8.92 9.64 14.15
CA PHE A 124 -8.07 10.82 14.07
C PHE A 124 -7.08 10.94 15.24
N GLY A 125 -7.43 10.43 16.40
CA GLY A 125 -6.58 10.44 17.60
C GLY A 125 -5.56 9.30 17.62
N LYS A 126 -5.99 8.08 17.26
CA LYS A 126 -5.19 6.85 17.38
C LYS A 126 -4.46 6.44 16.11
N GLU A 127 -4.92 6.92 14.93
CA GLU A 127 -4.41 6.55 13.60
C GLU A 127 -4.14 7.81 12.76
N ARG A 128 -3.60 8.84 13.39
CA ARG A 128 -3.39 10.18 12.82
C ARG A 128 -2.52 10.16 11.58
N TYR A 129 -1.34 9.54 11.65
CA TYR A 129 -0.38 9.51 10.54
C TYR A 129 -0.77 8.48 9.49
N HIS A 130 -1.36 7.36 9.91
CA HIS A 130 -1.97 6.40 9.01
C HIS A 130 -3.03 7.07 8.14
N ARG A 131 -3.96 7.81 8.73
CA ARG A 131 -4.98 8.59 8.01
C ARG A 131 -4.35 9.65 7.11
N ARG A 132 -3.36 10.39 7.60
CA ARG A 132 -2.67 11.42 6.82
C ARG A 132 -1.99 10.87 5.58
N LEU A 133 -1.39 9.71 5.64
CA LEU A 133 -0.76 9.08 4.48
C LEU A 133 -1.78 8.86 3.37
N TRP A 134 -2.99 8.37 3.68
CA TRP A 134 -4.04 8.16 2.69
C TRP A 134 -4.66 9.47 2.18
N THR A 135 -5.00 10.39 3.07
CA THR A 135 -5.78 11.58 2.72
C THR A 135 -4.93 12.75 2.22
N GLN A 136 -3.68 12.84 2.62
CA GLN A 136 -2.79 13.98 2.35
C GLN A 136 -1.44 13.57 1.75
N GLY A 137 -1.01 12.31 1.92
CA GLY A 137 0.33 11.84 1.58
C GLY A 137 0.73 12.11 0.14
N ARG A 138 -0.22 12.01 -0.80
CA ARG A 138 -0.01 12.33 -2.21
C ARG A 138 0.67 13.68 -2.41
N LYS A 139 0.19 14.72 -1.75
CA LYS A 139 0.72 16.10 -1.88
C LYS A 139 2.16 16.23 -1.39
N TYR A 140 2.60 15.31 -0.55
CA TYR A 140 3.97 15.25 -0.02
C TYR A 140 4.80 14.12 -0.64
N GLY A 141 4.37 13.61 -1.80
CA GLY A 141 5.13 12.64 -2.57
C GLY A 141 5.01 11.20 -2.08
N ALA A 142 4.10 10.87 -1.15
CA ALA A 142 3.84 9.48 -0.79
C ALA A 142 3.11 8.75 -1.92
N VAL A 143 3.55 7.52 -2.20
CA VAL A 143 2.90 6.57 -3.11
C VAL A 143 2.67 5.28 -2.34
N LEU A 144 1.45 5.10 -1.82
CA LEU A 144 1.09 3.90 -1.07
C LEU A 144 0.85 2.74 -2.04
N GLN A 145 1.45 1.60 -1.75
CA GLN A 145 1.32 0.34 -2.50
C GLN A 145 1.01 -0.74 -1.46
N ILE A 146 -0.23 -1.17 -1.36
CA ILE A 146 -0.63 -2.12 -0.31
C ILE A 146 -1.12 -3.44 -0.89
N THR A 147 -0.85 -4.54 -0.20
CA THR A 147 -1.50 -5.81 -0.46
C THR A 147 -2.45 -6.19 0.67
N SER A 148 -3.50 -6.92 0.37
CA SER A 148 -4.35 -7.54 1.41
C SER A 148 -5.09 -8.77 0.90
N GLN A 149 -5.19 -9.76 1.76
CA GLN A 149 -6.03 -10.94 1.55
C GLN A 149 -7.44 -10.75 2.11
N ARG A 150 -7.62 -9.82 3.06
CA ARG A 150 -8.88 -9.55 3.78
C ARG A 150 -9.34 -8.11 3.55
N PRO A 151 -9.70 -7.73 2.31
CA PRO A 151 -10.10 -6.36 2.03
C PRO A 151 -11.36 -5.92 2.79
N GLN A 152 -12.17 -6.85 3.30
CA GLN A 152 -13.29 -6.54 4.19
C GLN A 152 -12.87 -5.90 5.51
N LEU A 153 -11.60 -6.02 5.92
CA LEU A 153 -11.05 -5.40 7.13
C LEU A 153 -10.32 -4.07 6.88
N ILE A 154 -10.12 -3.69 5.62
CA ILE A 154 -9.45 -2.44 5.26
C ILE A 154 -10.34 -1.23 5.58
N SER A 155 -9.74 -0.15 6.04
CA SER A 155 -10.48 1.09 6.38
C SER A 155 -11.15 1.72 5.17
N LYS A 156 -12.27 2.44 5.40
CA LYS A 156 -12.95 3.22 4.34
C LYS A 156 -12.05 4.33 3.78
N ASP A 157 -11.26 4.99 4.64
CA ASP A 157 -10.34 6.04 4.19
C ASP A 157 -9.32 5.50 3.18
N SER A 158 -8.81 4.28 3.37
CA SER A 158 -7.85 3.70 2.43
C SER A 158 -8.49 3.28 1.10
N LEU A 159 -9.70 2.70 1.15
CA LEU A 159 -10.42 2.34 -0.08
C LEU A 159 -10.79 3.58 -0.90
N GLY A 160 -11.43 4.56 -0.28
CA GLY A 160 -11.89 5.76 -0.98
C GLY A 160 -10.77 6.70 -1.46
N ASN A 161 -9.55 6.56 -0.94
CA ASN A 161 -8.39 7.34 -1.40
C ASN A 161 -7.42 6.56 -2.30
N ALA A 162 -7.74 5.32 -2.67
CA ALA A 162 -6.97 4.58 -3.66
C ALA A 162 -7.21 5.14 -5.07
N GLY A 163 -6.16 5.53 -5.78
CA GLY A 163 -6.24 5.93 -7.18
C GLY A 163 -6.32 4.73 -8.13
N VAL A 164 -5.82 3.57 -7.68
CA VAL A 164 -5.81 2.32 -8.46
C VAL A 164 -6.13 1.13 -7.55
N ILE A 165 -6.98 0.22 -8.01
CA ILE A 165 -7.28 -1.04 -7.34
C ILE A 165 -7.08 -2.20 -8.32
N TRP A 166 -6.29 -3.20 -7.91
CA TRP A 166 -6.16 -4.49 -8.55
C TRP A 166 -6.92 -5.51 -7.72
N ALA A 167 -8.06 -5.97 -8.21
CA ALA A 167 -8.93 -6.92 -7.52
C ALA A 167 -8.90 -8.28 -8.22
N GLY A 168 -8.21 -9.24 -7.63
CA GLY A 168 -8.21 -10.65 -8.05
C GLY A 168 -9.20 -11.48 -7.26
N ARG A 169 -9.19 -12.81 -7.40
CA ARG A 169 -10.10 -13.71 -6.69
C ARG A 169 -10.00 -13.54 -5.17
N MET A 170 -11.14 -13.46 -4.52
CA MET A 170 -11.28 -13.36 -3.06
C MET A 170 -12.55 -14.07 -2.59
N ASP A 171 -12.74 -14.17 -1.26
CA ASP A 171 -13.93 -14.77 -0.68
C ASP A 171 -15.17 -13.90 -0.88
N THR A 172 -16.38 -14.48 -0.77
CA THR A 172 -17.65 -13.84 -1.10
C THR A 172 -17.81 -12.46 -0.43
N SER A 173 -17.64 -12.37 0.89
CA SER A 173 -17.83 -11.11 1.61
C SER A 173 -16.84 -10.00 1.18
N ALA A 174 -15.62 -10.39 0.87
CA ALA A 174 -14.60 -9.50 0.32
C ALA A 174 -14.95 -9.07 -1.11
N ALA A 175 -15.37 -10.03 -1.95
CA ALA A 175 -15.75 -9.77 -3.33
C ALA A 175 -16.98 -8.87 -3.43
N GLU A 176 -17.98 -9.04 -2.57
CA GLU A 176 -19.15 -8.16 -2.50
C GLU A 176 -18.78 -6.73 -2.14
N ARG A 177 -17.91 -6.55 -1.14
CA ARG A 177 -17.44 -5.22 -0.74
C ARG A 177 -16.64 -4.55 -1.85
N ILE A 178 -15.65 -5.25 -2.40
CA ILE A 178 -14.77 -4.68 -3.44
C ILE A 178 -15.53 -4.52 -4.76
N GLY A 179 -16.45 -5.43 -5.10
CA GLY A 179 -17.30 -5.31 -6.28
C GLY A 179 -18.12 -4.02 -6.28
N LYS A 180 -18.67 -3.63 -5.12
CA LYS A 180 -19.35 -2.33 -4.95
C LYS A 180 -18.41 -1.14 -5.12
N GLU A 181 -17.17 -1.25 -4.65
CA GLU A 181 -16.18 -0.17 -4.73
C GLU A 181 -15.67 0.05 -6.17
N ILE A 182 -15.53 -1.02 -6.94
CA ILE A 182 -14.99 -0.94 -8.30
C ILE A 182 -16.06 -1.06 -9.41
N ASP A 183 -17.34 -1.16 -9.03
CA ASP A 183 -18.48 -1.33 -9.95
C ASP A 183 -18.36 -2.58 -10.83
N VAL A 184 -18.05 -3.73 -10.20
CA VAL A 184 -17.93 -5.05 -10.86
C VAL A 184 -18.79 -6.07 -10.11
N PRO A 185 -19.58 -6.90 -10.80
CA PRO A 185 -20.32 -7.99 -10.17
C PRO A 185 -19.37 -8.89 -9.35
N TRP A 186 -19.66 -9.07 -8.07
CA TRP A 186 -18.78 -9.82 -7.17
C TRP A 186 -18.47 -11.25 -7.65
N ARG A 187 -19.42 -11.89 -8.38
CA ARG A 187 -19.25 -13.22 -8.97
C ARG A 187 -18.12 -13.25 -10.01
N GLU A 188 -17.94 -12.17 -10.75
CA GLU A 188 -16.85 -12.06 -11.73
C GLU A 188 -15.48 -11.95 -11.04
N ILE A 189 -15.41 -11.24 -9.91
CA ILE A 189 -14.19 -11.19 -9.09
C ILE A 189 -13.85 -12.59 -8.55
N MET A 190 -14.86 -13.34 -8.07
CA MET A 190 -14.66 -14.71 -7.62
C MET A 190 -14.28 -15.68 -8.74
N ALA A 191 -14.62 -15.38 -9.99
CA ALA A 191 -14.29 -16.18 -11.16
C ALA A 191 -12.89 -15.89 -11.72
N CYS A 192 -12.13 -14.94 -11.17
CA CYS A 192 -10.75 -14.68 -11.60
C CYS A 192 -9.86 -15.90 -11.36
N ASN A 193 -9.04 -16.25 -12.35
CA ASN A 193 -7.97 -17.22 -12.22
C ASN A 193 -6.71 -16.61 -11.59
N VAL A 194 -5.72 -17.45 -11.29
CA VAL A 194 -4.41 -16.97 -10.81
C VAL A 194 -3.80 -16.03 -11.87
N GLY A 195 -3.36 -14.85 -11.43
CA GLY A 195 -2.80 -13.83 -12.31
C GLY A 195 -3.83 -12.97 -13.05
N GLU A 196 -5.14 -13.22 -12.88
CA GLU A 196 -6.19 -12.37 -13.41
C GLU A 196 -6.68 -11.38 -12.35
N PHE A 197 -6.85 -10.12 -12.78
CA PHE A 197 -7.31 -9.04 -11.90
C PHE A 197 -8.22 -8.08 -12.66
N PHE A 198 -9.21 -7.53 -11.97
CA PHE A 198 -9.86 -6.30 -12.38
C PHE A 198 -8.96 -5.13 -11.99
N HIS A 199 -8.58 -4.33 -12.95
CA HIS A 199 -7.78 -3.11 -12.79
C HIS A 199 -8.71 -1.92 -12.86
N LYS A 200 -8.97 -1.29 -11.71
CA LYS A 200 -9.77 -0.07 -11.57
C LYS A 200 -8.84 1.14 -11.50
N THR A 201 -9.15 2.14 -12.33
CA THR A 201 -8.56 3.48 -12.29
C THR A 201 -9.66 4.52 -12.06
N GLU A 202 -9.32 5.81 -12.03
CA GLU A 202 -10.32 6.90 -12.02
C GLU A 202 -11.21 6.91 -13.26
N LYS A 203 -10.75 6.34 -14.39
CA LYS A 203 -11.42 6.43 -15.68
C LYS A 203 -12.23 5.19 -16.05
N ASP A 204 -11.73 4.02 -15.73
CA ASP A 204 -12.28 2.76 -16.20
C ASP A 204 -11.98 1.57 -15.29
N VAL A 205 -12.62 0.45 -15.60
CA VAL A 205 -12.35 -0.87 -15.02
C VAL A 205 -12.13 -1.86 -16.16
N GLN A 206 -11.03 -2.60 -16.11
CA GLN A 206 -10.70 -3.63 -17.11
C GLN A 206 -10.26 -4.92 -16.44
N LYS A 207 -10.66 -6.07 -16.98
CA LYS A 207 -10.10 -7.36 -16.58
C LYS A 207 -8.79 -7.60 -17.32
N ILE A 208 -7.70 -7.77 -16.57
CA ILE A 208 -6.34 -7.91 -17.09
C ILE A 208 -5.69 -9.19 -16.56
N LYS A 209 -5.06 -9.94 -17.44
CA LYS A 209 -4.16 -11.02 -17.09
C LYS A 209 -2.75 -10.45 -16.93
N VAL A 210 -2.22 -10.49 -15.72
CA VAL A 210 -0.90 -9.89 -15.39
C VAL A 210 0.24 -10.86 -15.64
N PHE A 211 -0.01 -12.17 -15.42
CA PHE A 211 0.97 -13.24 -15.65
C PHE A 211 0.27 -14.60 -15.79
N GLU A 212 0.96 -15.55 -16.42
CA GLU A 212 0.56 -16.97 -16.42
C GLU A 212 1.08 -17.63 -15.13
N PRO A 213 0.28 -18.49 -14.48
CA PRO A 213 0.82 -19.35 -13.42
C PRO A 213 1.88 -20.30 -14.02
N ILE A 214 2.95 -20.49 -13.28
CA ILE A 214 4.02 -21.46 -13.61
C ILE A 214 3.52 -22.86 -13.27
#